data_0ba121cf78856807c20947f877aa97f8
#
_entry.id   0ba121cf78856807c20947f877aa97f8
#
_cell.length_a   1.000
_cell.length_b   1.000
_cell.length_c   1.000
_cell.angle_alpha   90.00
_cell.angle_beta   90.00
_cell.angle_gamma   90.00
#
_symmetry.space_group_name_H-M   'P 1'
#
loop_
_entity.id
_entity.type
_entity.pdbx_description
1 polymer ?
#
loop_
_entity_poly.entity_id
_entity_poly.type
_entity_poly.pdbx_seq_one_letter_code
_entity_poly.pdbx_strand_id
1 'polypeptide(L)'
;MTTNITKHVQYPFNMMAKPIGPLCNLDCEYCYYLKKEKLFSHCGRSEFRMSDEVLRRYIQQYIASQPENTPEVIFGWQGGEPTLLGVEYFEKVLRLQKKYNQRNIVIRNALQTNGTLITDEMARFFKNNEFLIGVSIDGPEKLHDRYRKDRSGKGSFSSVMAGLEKLKRYDVDFNTLTVVQNDNSNYPVEVYQFLKEIGSRYLQFIPIVEPPLPASKRIAGKRSVDPLMWGKFLVSVFQKWIATDIHEISVQHFDVTLGQYLNMPSALCVHSKYCGKALVIEHDGNIYNCDHFVNPENYAGNIMKDDLADIVSSDKQVAFGMNKYDGLPQECLKCPYLPLCYGGCQKDRLVGGKNWLCDGYRYYYEKTFPVFSAMAQAVKYHRLPSEFRNFLRLTPEVMKQTGRNEPCPCLSGKKFKNCHGKNL
;
A
#
# COMPACT_ATOMS: atom_id res chain seq x y z
N MET A 1 14.86 35.37 -5.38
CA MET A 1 15.28 34.87 -6.70
C MET A 1 14.38 33.72 -7.05
N THR A 2 13.49 33.89 -8.01
CA THR A 2 12.65 32.82 -8.57
C THR A 2 13.54 32.01 -9.51
N THR A 3 14.13 30.93 -9.01
CA THR A 3 14.76 29.94 -9.89
C THR A 3 13.66 29.37 -10.78
N ASN A 4 13.72 29.64 -12.07
CA ASN A 4 12.89 28.98 -13.07
C ASN A 4 13.22 27.49 -13.02
N ILE A 5 12.35 26.69 -12.41
CA ILE A 5 12.45 25.24 -12.46
C ILE A 5 11.96 24.86 -13.86
N THR A 6 12.88 24.57 -14.77
CA THR A 6 12.62 24.27 -16.19
C THR A 6 12.85 22.80 -16.53
N LYS A 7 13.32 21.98 -15.56
CA LYS A 7 13.61 20.57 -15.79
C LYS A 7 12.39 19.71 -15.47
N HIS A 8 11.96 18.90 -16.43
CA HIS A 8 10.95 17.86 -16.27
C HIS A 8 11.61 16.49 -16.33
N VAL A 9 11.11 15.55 -15.54
CA VAL A 9 11.54 14.15 -15.68
C VAL A 9 10.83 13.49 -16.87
N GLN A 10 11.41 12.38 -17.38
CA GLN A 10 10.86 11.67 -18.54
C GLN A 10 9.63 10.80 -18.22
N TYR A 11 9.39 10.49 -16.97
CA TYR A 11 8.29 9.62 -16.53
C TYR A 11 7.65 10.14 -15.25
N PRO A 12 6.34 9.92 -15.05
CA PRO A 12 5.67 10.30 -13.81
C PRO A 12 6.27 9.59 -12.60
N PHE A 13 6.36 10.31 -11.50
CA PHE A 13 6.82 9.79 -10.22
C PHE A 13 5.92 10.27 -9.09
N ASN A 14 5.94 9.58 -7.98
CA ASN A 14 5.18 9.91 -6.78
C ASN A 14 6.13 10.34 -5.65
N MET A 15 5.63 11.23 -4.81
CA MET A 15 6.31 11.57 -3.55
C MET A 15 5.35 11.46 -2.39
N MET A 16 5.80 10.75 -1.35
CA MET A 16 5.12 10.70 -0.07
C MET A 16 5.75 11.72 0.87
N ALA A 17 4.96 12.61 1.44
CA ALA A 17 5.43 13.59 2.40
C ALA A 17 5.17 13.12 3.84
N LYS A 18 6.17 13.33 4.70
CA LYS A 18 6.14 13.09 6.15
C LYS A 18 6.19 14.41 6.92
N PRO A 19 5.14 15.24 6.81
CA PRO A 19 5.20 16.65 7.26
C PRO A 19 5.31 16.82 8.77
N ILE A 20 5.05 15.76 9.55
CA ILE A 20 5.16 15.77 11.02
C ILE A 20 6.25 14.80 11.51
N GLY A 21 7.10 14.32 10.60
CA GLY A 21 8.10 13.33 10.95
C GLY A 21 7.51 12.13 11.70
N PRO A 22 8.24 11.54 12.66
CA PRO A 22 7.79 10.37 13.42
C PRO A 22 6.83 10.69 14.57
N LEU A 23 6.39 11.93 14.75
CA LEU A 23 5.48 12.29 15.83
C LEU A 23 4.10 11.66 15.62
N CYS A 24 3.65 10.87 16.60
CA CYS A 24 2.36 10.17 16.59
C CYS A 24 1.75 10.16 18.00
N ASN A 25 0.43 10.18 18.08
CA ASN A 25 -0.31 10.00 19.32
C ASN A 25 -0.46 8.53 19.73
N LEU A 26 -0.21 7.58 18.80
CA LEU A 26 -0.14 6.14 19.10
C LEU A 26 1.30 5.66 19.26
N ASP A 27 1.45 4.46 19.86
CA ASP A 27 2.71 3.72 19.99
C ASP A 27 2.50 2.27 19.54
N CYS A 28 2.18 2.09 18.25
CA CYS A 28 1.93 0.78 17.67
C CYS A 28 3.21 -0.06 17.69
N GLU A 29 3.15 -1.26 18.30
CA GLU A 29 4.31 -2.11 18.56
C GLU A 29 5.11 -2.52 17.30
N TYR A 30 4.45 -2.63 16.15
CA TYR A 30 5.06 -2.99 14.87
C TYR A 30 5.43 -1.77 14.01
N CYS A 31 5.21 -0.53 14.48
CA CYS A 31 5.43 0.65 13.66
C CYS A 31 6.90 0.77 13.25
N TYR A 32 7.15 0.64 11.95
CA TYR A 32 8.50 0.78 11.40
C TYR A 32 8.97 2.23 11.42
N TYR A 33 8.02 3.18 11.42
CA TYR A 33 8.32 4.59 11.25
C TYR A 33 8.66 5.29 12.58
N LEU A 34 7.99 4.96 13.69
CA LEU A 34 8.29 5.54 15.00
C LEU A 34 9.77 5.32 15.40
N LYS A 35 10.35 4.19 15.04
CA LYS A 35 11.77 3.88 15.32
C LYS A 35 12.74 4.83 14.59
N LYS A 36 12.29 5.53 13.55
CA LYS A 36 13.09 6.51 12.79
C LYS A 36 13.30 7.82 13.54
N GLU A 37 12.59 8.06 14.67
CA GLU A 37 12.88 9.19 15.57
C GLU A 37 14.36 9.28 15.92
N LYS A 38 15.04 8.12 16.02
CA LYS A 38 16.48 8.07 16.30
C LYS A 38 17.36 8.68 15.21
N LEU A 39 16.89 8.73 13.97
CA LEU A 39 17.60 9.38 12.85
C LEU A 39 17.59 10.91 12.97
N PHE A 40 16.62 11.44 13.70
CA PHE A 40 16.41 12.87 13.91
C PHE A 40 16.77 13.30 15.35
N SER A 41 17.67 12.57 16.02
CA SER A 41 18.08 12.81 17.41
C SER A 41 18.74 14.19 17.65
N HIS A 42 19.14 14.87 16.57
CA HIS A 42 19.64 16.24 16.59
C HIS A 42 18.55 17.32 16.68
N CYS A 43 17.27 16.93 16.50
CA CYS A 43 16.11 17.80 16.58
C CYS A 43 15.31 17.51 17.85
N GLY A 44 14.76 18.55 18.48
CA GLY A 44 13.73 18.40 19.50
C GLY A 44 12.41 17.89 18.89
N ARG A 45 11.59 17.18 19.68
CA ARG A 45 10.29 16.67 19.20
C ARG A 45 9.35 17.77 18.68
N SER A 46 9.46 19.00 19.21
CA SER A 46 8.71 20.17 18.74
C SER A 46 9.10 20.62 17.33
N GLU A 47 10.26 20.18 16.84
CA GLU A 47 10.78 20.51 15.53
C GLU A 47 10.36 19.49 14.45
N PHE A 48 9.71 18.39 14.83
CA PHE A 48 9.16 17.40 13.90
C PHE A 48 7.94 17.95 13.15
N ARG A 49 8.13 19.11 12.50
CA ARG A 49 7.13 19.73 11.66
C ARG A 49 7.79 20.36 10.45
N MET A 50 7.29 20.01 9.27
CA MET A 50 7.76 20.60 8.03
C MET A 50 7.52 22.11 8.07
N SER A 51 8.59 22.88 7.91
CA SER A 51 8.51 24.34 7.88
C SER A 51 7.74 24.82 6.65
N ASP A 52 7.22 26.06 6.73
CA ASP A 52 6.50 26.67 5.61
C ASP A 52 7.38 26.78 4.35
N GLU A 53 8.69 27.00 4.53
CA GLU A 53 9.61 27.09 3.43
C GLU A 53 9.87 25.73 2.76
N VAL A 54 10.06 24.66 3.54
CA VAL A 54 10.20 23.29 3.02
C VAL A 54 8.91 22.87 2.31
N LEU A 55 7.74 23.11 2.91
CA LEU A 55 6.45 22.80 2.31
C LEU A 55 6.24 23.52 0.97
N ARG A 56 6.54 24.83 0.95
CA ARG A 56 6.47 25.66 -0.26
C ARG A 56 7.37 25.09 -1.36
N ARG A 57 8.62 24.80 -1.02
CA ARG A 57 9.63 24.31 -1.97
C ARG A 57 9.25 22.93 -2.49
N TYR A 58 8.78 22.05 -1.61
CA TYR A 58 8.30 20.73 -1.98
C TYR A 58 7.13 20.79 -2.99
N ILE A 59 6.07 21.54 -2.68
CA ILE A 59 4.90 21.63 -3.55
C ILE A 59 5.28 22.23 -4.90
N GLN A 60 6.06 23.30 -4.91
CA GLN A 60 6.52 23.96 -6.11
C GLN A 60 7.32 23.01 -7.00
N GLN A 61 8.34 22.34 -6.46
CA GLN A 61 9.20 21.46 -7.23
C GLN A 61 8.46 20.18 -7.65
N TYR A 62 7.64 19.61 -6.80
CA TYR A 62 6.94 18.36 -7.14
C TYR A 62 5.96 18.51 -8.31
N ILE A 63 5.26 19.65 -8.40
CA ILE A 63 4.40 19.96 -9.54
C ILE A 63 5.26 20.27 -10.78
N ALA A 64 6.28 21.10 -10.62
CA ALA A 64 7.11 21.56 -11.74
C ALA A 64 7.93 20.44 -12.39
N SER A 65 8.44 19.49 -11.60
CA SER A 65 9.30 18.40 -12.09
C SER A 65 8.57 17.28 -12.82
N GLN A 66 7.24 17.22 -12.75
CA GLN A 66 6.46 16.20 -13.47
C GLN A 66 6.57 16.35 -15.00
N PRO A 67 6.49 15.26 -15.79
CA PRO A 67 6.45 15.33 -17.24
C PRO A 67 5.44 16.35 -17.77
N GLU A 68 5.71 16.93 -18.93
CA GLU A 68 4.85 17.99 -19.51
C GLU A 68 3.38 17.55 -19.66
N ASN A 69 3.18 16.32 -20.08
CA ASN A 69 1.82 15.76 -20.35
C ASN A 69 1.25 14.99 -19.17
N THR A 70 1.71 15.22 -17.94
CA THR A 70 1.17 14.55 -16.76
C THR A 70 -0.27 15.01 -16.51
N PRO A 71 -1.26 14.11 -16.56
CA PRO A 71 -2.66 14.51 -16.39
C PRO A 71 -3.03 14.75 -14.93
N GLU A 72 -2.38 14.04 -14.00
CA GLU A 72 -2.72 14.06 -12.58
C GLU A 72 -1.45 13.92 -11.71
N VAL A 73 -1.44 14.62 -10.57
CA VAL A 73 -0.40 14.52 -9.54
C VAL A 73 -1.06 14.23 -8.19
N ILE A 74 -0.61 13.16 -7.54
CA ILE A 74 -1.14 12.75 -6.23
C ILE A 74 -0.15 13.15 -5.14
N PHE A 75 -0.62 13.97 -4.20
CA PHE A 75 0.12 14.30 -2.97
C PHE A 75 -0.26 13.30 -1.89
N GLY A 76 0.68 12.46 -1.50
CA GLY A 76 0.52 11.50 -0.38
C GLY A 76 1.02 12.10 0.92
N TRP A 77 0.14 12.26 1.90
CA TRP A 77 0.45 12.78 3.23
C TRP A 77 0.43 11.64 4.24
N GLN A 78 1.57 11.39 4.86
CA GLN A 78 1.75 10.32 5.86
C GLN A 78 2.75 10.80 6.93
N GLY A 79 3.26 9.90 7.73
CA GLY A 79 4.28 10.18 8.75
C GLY A 79 3.96 9.45 10.03
N GLY A 80 4.14 10.11 11.17
CA GLY A 80 3.61 9.64 12.44
C GLY A 80 2.08 9.69 12.39
N GLU A 81 1.49 10.82 12.77
CA GLU A 81 0.05 11.05 12.58
C GLU A 81 -0.19 12.44 11.99
N PRO A 82 -0.47 12.54 10.67
CA PRO A 82 -0.58 13.84 10.00
C PRO A 82 -1.78 14.68 10.47
N THR A 83 -2.84 14.10 11.04
CA THR A 83 -3.96 14.86 11.57
C THR A 83 -3.61 15.73 12.79
N LEU A 84 -2.47 15.49 13.44
CA LEU A 84 -1.92 16.39 14.46
C LEU A 84 -1.57 17.79 13.91
N LEU A 85 -1.45 17.94 12.60
CA LEU A 85 -1.16 19.24 11.98
C LEU A 85 -2.38 20.17 11.92
N GLY A 86 -3.60 19.62 12.04
CA GLY A 86 -4.85 20.38 11.99
C GLY A 86 -5.26 20.80 10.56
N VAL A 87 -6.46 21.33 10.42
CA VAL A 87 -7.06 21.76 9.14
C VAL A 87 -6.26 22.90 8.50
N GLU A 88 -5.83 23.87 9.30
CA GLU A 88 -5.09 25.06 8.82
C GLU A 88 -3.83 24.70 8.00
N TYR A 89 -3.15 23.62 8.39
CA TYR A 89 -1.98 23.16 7.63
C TYR A 89 -2.39 22.70 6.21
N PHE A 90 -3.45 21.94 6.10
CA PHE A 90 -3.92 21.43 4.80
C PHE A 90 -4.57 22.51 3.95
N GLU A 91 -5.20 23.52 4.55
CA GLU A 91 -5.60 24.73 3.83
C GLU A 91 -4.42 25.45 3.21
N LYS A 92 -3.30 25.56 3.95
CA LYS A 92 -2.05 26.11 3.42
C LYS A 92 -1.53 25.27 2.25
N VAL A 93 -1.57 23.94 2.37
CA VAL A 93 -1.23 23.02 1.28
C VAL A 93 -2.02 23.34 0.01
N LEU A 94 -3.34 23.42 0.12
CA LEU A 94 -4.23 23.71 -1.02
C LEU A 94 -3.94 25.09 -1.66
N ARG A 95 -3.70 26.12 -0.83
CA ARG A 95 -3.30 27.44 -1.34
C ARG A 95 -1.99 27.39 -2.13
N LEU A 96 -1.00 26.65 -1.65
CA LEU A 96 0.28 26.49 -2.35
C LEU A 96 0.14 25.65 -3.63
N GLN A 97 -0.63 24.56 -3.59
CA GLN A 97 -0.92 23.75 -4.77
C GLN A 97 -1.58 24.59 -5.85
N LYS A 98 -2.62 25.37 -5.52
CA LYS A 98 -3.28 26.30 -6.44
C LYS A 98 -2.31 27.32 -7.01
N LYS A 99 -1.43 27.90 -6.17
CA LYS A 99 -0.45 28.92 -6.58
C LYS A 99 0.56 28.39 -7.59
N TYR A 100 1.05 27.15 -7.41
CA TYR A 100 2.12 26.59 -8.23
C TYR A 100 1.65 25.73 -9.39
N ASN A 101 0.36 25.39 -9.44
CA ASN A 101 -0.22 24.61 -10.53
C ASN A 101 -0.59 25.48 -11.74
N GLN A 102 0.41 26.03 -12.42
CA GLN A 102 0.21 26.85 -13.61
C GLN A 102 -0.15 26.06 -14.87
N ARG A 103 0.05 24.75 -14.84
CA ARG A 103 -0.24 23.82 -15.97
C ARG A 103 -1.65 23.23 -15.93
N ASN A 104 -2.47 23.59 -14.93
CA ASN A 104 -3.81 23.04 -14.72
C ASN A 104 -3.85 21.50 -14.61
N ILE A 105 -2.81 20.91 -14.02
CA ILE A 105 -2.76 19.47 -13.74
C ILE A 105 -3.85 19.15 -12.69
N VAL A 106 -4.53 18.02 -12.81
CA VAL A 106 -5.42 17.54 -11.75
C VAL A 106 -4.59 17.20 -10.51
N ILE A 107 -4.83 17.89 -9.40
CA ILE A 107 -4.15 17.60 -8.12
C ILE A 107 -5.10 16.84 -7.21
N ARG A 108 -4.64 15.69 -6.73
CA ARG A 108 -5.33 14.87 -5.73
C ARG A 108 -4.54 14.84 -4.43
N ASN A 109 -5.24 14.79 -3.30
CA ASN A 109 -4.63 14.64 -2.00
C ASN A 109 -5.11 13.36 -1.34
N ALA A 110 -4.16 12.51 -0.92
CA ALA A 110 -4.42 11.29 -0.16
C ALA A 110 -3.74 11.40 1.21
N LEU A 111 -4.48 11.18 2.28
CA LEU A 111 -3.97 11.30 3.63
C LEU A 111 -4.11 9.97 4.37
N GLN A 112 -2.98 9.43 4.83
CA GLN A 112 -2.95 8.21 5.63
C GLN A 112 -2.94 8.55 7.12
N THR A 113 -3.95 8.08 7.85
CA THR A 113 -4.12 8.36 9.28
C THR A 113 -4.42 7.10 10.09
N ASN A 114 -4.13 7.16 11.38
CA ASN A 114 -4.62 6.17 12.33
C ASN A 114 -6.11 6.36 12.68
N GLY A 115 -6.74 7.44 12.22
CA GLY A 115 -8.17 7.70 12.35
C GLY A 115 -8.64 8.20 13.72
N THR A 116 -7.79 8.20 14.75
CA THR A 116 -8.21 8.48 16.15
C THR A 116 -8.50 9.94 16.45
N LEU A 117 -7.96 10.86 15.65
CA LEU A 117 -8.05 12.30 15.89
C LEU A 117 -8.97 13.02 14.89
N ILE A 118 -9.71 12.31 14.06
CA ILE A 118 -10.62 12.91 13.09
C ILE A 118 -11.75 13.65 13.83
N THR A 119 -11.88 14.94 13.55
CA THR A 119 -12.96 15.81 14.06
C THR A 119 -14.02 16.03 12.97
N ASP A 120 -15.20 16.56 13.37
CA ASP A 120 -16.23 16.94 12.41
C ASP A 120 -15.76 18.05 11.46
N GLU A 121 -14.90 18.94 11.94
CA GLU A 121 -14.26 19.98 11.12
C GLU A 121 -13.35 19.38 10.06
N MET A 122 -12.47 18.45 10.45
CA MET A 122 -11.59 17.73 9.52
C MET A 122 -12.39 16.94 8.47
N ALA A 123 -13.44 16.23 8.89
CA ALA A 123 -14.27 15.45 7.98
C ALA A 123 -14.95 16.35 6.93
N ARG A 124 -15.51 17.51 7.34
CA ARG A 124 -16.05 18.50 6.39
C ARG A 124 -14.99 19.05 5.46
N PHE A 125 -13.80 19.35 5.98
CA PHE A 125 -12.69 19.85 5.17
C PHE A 125 -12.27 18.81 4.12
N PHE A 126 -12.12 17.55 4.51
CA PHE A 126 -11.74 16.47 3.60
C PHE A 126 -12.77 16.25 2.50
N LYS A 127 -14.06 16.25 2.84
CA LYS A 127 -15.14 16.15 1.85
C LYS A 127 -15.12 17.30 0.86
N ASN A 128 -15.07 18.54 1.36
CA ASN A 128 -15.13 19.73 0.52
C ASN A 128 -13.94 19.89 -0.42
N ASN A 129 -12.81 19.24 -0.11
CA ASN A 129 -11.57 19.31 -0.88
C ASN A 129 -11.16 17.96 -1.50
N GLU A 130 -12.09 17.02 -1.57
CA GLU A 130 -11.91 15.71 -2.25
C GLU A 130 -10.66 14.94 -1.79
N PHE A 131 -10.36 14.97 -0.48
CA PHE A 131 -9.29 14.15 0.07
C PHE A 131 -9.70 12.69 0.11
N LEU A 132 -8.81 11.79 -0.34
CA LEU A 132 -8.92 10.36 -0.07
C LEU A 132 -8.29 10.04 1.27
N ILE A 133 -9.06 9.47 2.20
CA ILE A 133 -8.58 9.17 3.55
C ILE A 133 -8.28 7.68 3.70
N GLY A 134 -7.00 7.35 3.88
CA GLY A 134 -6.58 6.00 4.23
C GLY A 134 -6.62 5.79 5.74
N VAL A 135 -7.54 4.96 6.22
CA VAL A 135 -7.68 4.68 7.65
C VAL A 135 -6.99 3.36 8.01
N SER A 136 -6.09 3.43 8.97
CA SER A 136 -5.38 2.25 9.48
C SER A 136 -6.23 1.46 10.48
N ILE A 137 -6.70 0.26 10.11
CA ILE A 137 -7.46 -0.63 10.99
C ILE A 137 -7.15 -2.11 10.68
N ASP A 138 -6.83 -2.91 11.71
CA ASP A 138 -6.27 -4.26 11.52
C ASP A 138 -7.30 -5.39 11.71
N GLY A 139 -8.58 -5.07 11.76
CA GLY A 139 -9.69 -6.00 11.98
C GLY A 139 -10.52 -5.63 13.20
N PRO A 140 -11.34 -6.56 13.73
CA PRO A 140 -12.12 -6.37 14.96
C PRO A 140 -11.26 -5.95 16.15
N GLU A 141 -11.87 -5.36 17.16
CA GLU A 141 -11.23 -4.75 18.34
C GLU A 141 -10.07 -5.59 18.90
N LYS A 142 -10.32 -6.86 19.18
CA LYS A 142 -9.31 -7.77 19.74
C LYS A 142 -8.05 -7.89 18.88
N LEU A 143 -8.19 -7.90 17.55
CA LEU A 143 -7.08 -8.01 16.62
C LEU A 143 -6.40 -6.67 16.41
N HIS A 144 -7.16 -5.59 16.37
CA HIS A 144 -6.65 -4.24 16.24
C HIS A 144 -5.85 -3.81 17.46
N ASP A 145 -6.44 -3.92 18.65
CA ASP A 145 -5.85 -3.45 19.91
C ASP A 145 -4.69 -4.32 20.40
N ARG A 146 -4.47 -5.46 19.74
CA ARG A 146 -3.30 -6.30 20.00
C ARG A 146 -1.98 -5.52 19.85
N TYR A 147 -1.88 -4.69 18.83
CA TYR A 147 -0.66 -3.96 18.49
C TYR A 147 -0.84 -2.46 18.31
N ARG A 148 -2.06 -1.97 18.03
CA ARG A 148 -2.33 -0.55 17.85
C ARG A 148 -2.79 0.08 19.15
N LYS A 149 -1.83 0.50 19.95
CA LYS A 149 -2.05 1.08 21.27
C LYS A 149 -1.66 2.54 21.30
N ASP A 150 -2.29 3.27 22.20
CA ASP A 150 -1.86 4.61 22.53
C ASP A 150 -0.59 4.58 23.41
N ARG A 151 -0.05 5.74 23.73
CA ARG A 151 1.16 5.87 24.55
C ARG A 151 0.97 5.43 26.00
N SER A 152 -0.27 5.24 26.48
CA SER A 152 -0.59 4.68 27.78
C SER A 152 -0.71 3.14 27.77
N GLY A 153 -0.62 2.53 26.59
CA GLY A 153 -0.79 1.10 26.38
C GLY A 153 -2.25 0.65 26.18
N LYS A 154 -3.20 1.60 26.13
CA LYS A 154 -4.62 1.32 25.86
C LYS A 154 -4.85 1.11 24.36
N GLY A 155 -5.78 0.21 24.02
CA GLY A 155 -6.21 0.00 22.63
C GLY A 155 -6.82 1.24 22.00
N SER A 156 -6.66 1.38 20.69
CA SER A 156 -7.12 2.55 19.94
C SER A 156 -8.41 2.32 19.13
N PHE A 157 -8.95 1.10 19.12
CA PHE A 157 -10.06 0.68 18.29
C PHE A 157 -11.29 1.62 18.40
N SER A 158 -11.77 1.89 19.61
CA SER A 158 -12.94 2.73 19.84
C SER A 158 -12.77 4.13 19.27
N SER A 159 -11.56 4.70 19.38
CA SER A 159 -11.26 6.03 18.84
C SER A 159 -11.21 6.02 17.31
N VAL A 160 -10.68 4.96 16.69
CA VAL A 160 -10.69 4.78 15.24
C VAL A 160 -12.11 4.67 14.72
N MET A 161 -12.96 3.88 15.37
CA MET A 161 -14.37 3.73 15.00
C MET A 161 -15.12 5.07 15.10
N ALA A 162 -14.87 5.85 16.14
CA ALA A 162 -15.45 7.20 16.27
C ALA A 162 -15.00 8.15 15.13
N GLY A 163 -13.74 8.02 14.67
CA GLY A 163 -13.24 8.74 13.49
C GLY A 163 -13.91 8.31 12.19
N LEU A 164 -14.06 7.00 11.98
CA LEU A 164 -14.75 6.42 10.81
C LEU A 164 -16.21 6.87 10.74
N GLU A 165 -16.93 6.90 11.87
CA GLU A 165 -18.32 7.38 11.90
C GLU A 165 -18.44 8.85 11.44
N LYS A 166 -17.46 9.70 11.76
CA LYS A 166 -17.42 11.07 11.25
C LYS A 166 -17.16 11.11 9.75
N LEU A 167 -16.18 10.33 9.23
CA LEU A 167 -15.95 10.25 7.79
C LEU A 167 -17.22 9.83 7.04
N LYS A 168 -17.92 8.80 7.53
CA LYS A 168 -19.20 8.33 6.96
C LYS A 168 -20.31 9.39 7.04
N ARG A 169 -20.45 10.05 8.19
CA ARG A 169 -21.45 11.13 8.38
C ARG A 169 -21.31 12.25 7.36
N TYR A 170 -20.08 12.60 7.00
CA TYR A 170 -19.79 13.65 6.02
C TYR A 170 -19.55 13.12 4.61
N ASP A 171 -19.81 11.84 4.38
CA ASP A 171 -19.63 11.19 3.06
C ASP A 171 -18.22 11.41 2.47
N VAL A 172 -17.20 11.28 3.32
CA VAL A 172 -15.79 11.37 2.91
C VAL A 172 -15.34 10.06 2.29
N ASP A 173 -14.68 10.11 1.15
CA ASP A 173 -14.10 8.93 0.53
C ASP A 173 -12.96 8.37 1.38
N PHE A 174 -13.07 7.10 1.76
CA PHE A 174 -12.02 6.43 2.53
C PHE A 174 -11.74 5.01 2.05
N ASN A 175 -10.52 4.59 2.27
CA ASN A 175 -10.07 3.21 2.17
C ASN A 175 -9.50 2.73 3.51
N THR A 176 -9.44 1.42 3.69
CA THR A 176 -8.83 0.84 4.90
C THR A 176 -7.51 0.17 4.57
N LEU A 177 -6.50 0.44 5.41
CA LEU A 177 -5.19 -0.20 5.37
C LEU A 177 -5.05 -1.12 6.57
N THR A 178 -4.96 -2.41 6.30
CA THR A 178 -4.83 -3.46 7.32
C THR A 178 -3.44 -4.06 7.27
N VAL A 179 -2.69 -3.90 8.33
CA VAL A 179 -1.41 -4.62 8.49
C VAL A 179 -1.72 -6.07 8.85
N VAL A 180 -1.31 -6.98 7.94
CA VAL A 180 -1.42 -8.43 8.18
C VAL A 180 -0.13 -8.92 8.83
N GLN A 181 -0.28 -9.47 10.01
CA GLN A 181 0.80 -9.91 10.87
C GLN A 181 0.49 -11.33 11.40
N ASN A 182 1.38 -11.87 12.21
CA ASN A 182 1.32 -13.26 12.65
C ASN A 182 -0.01 -13.66 13.35
N ASP A 183 -0.64 -12.72 14.09
CA ASP A 183 -1.88 -13.04 14.82
C ASP A 183 -3.13 -12.95 13.91
N ASN A 184 -3.36 -11.79 13.24
CA ASN A 184 -4.58 -11.60 12.44
C ASN A 184 -4.59 -12.40 11.12
N SER A 185 -3.42 -12.85 10.65
CA SER A 185 -3.34 -13.74 9.48
C SER A 185 -4.11 -15.07 9.66
N ASN A 186 -4.41 -15.44 10.90
CA ASN A 186 -5.20 -16.62 11.23
C ASN A 186 -6.74 -16.41 11.11
N TYR A 187 -7.17 -15.15 10.93
CA TYR A 187 -8.59 -14.75 10.92
C TYR A 187 -8.99 -14.01 9.62
N PRO A 188 -8.62 -14.51 8.42
CA PRO A 188 -8.81 -13.78 7.16
C PRO A 188 -10.26 -13.41 6.87
N VAL A 189 -11.18 -14.33 7.13
CA VAL A 189 -12.62 -14.14 6.85
C VAL A 189 -13.23 -13.15 7.83
N GLU A 190 -12.87 -13.24 9.11
CA GLU A 190 -13.34 -12.34 10.16
C GLU A 190 -12.86 -10.91 9.91
N VAL A 191 -11.57 -10.73 9.57
CA VAL A 191 -11.01 -9.42 9.21
C VAL A 191 -11.72 -8.86 7.98
N TYR A 192 -11.89 -9.65 6.92
CA TYR A 192 -12.53 -9.21 5.70
C TYR A 192 -14.00 -8.79 5.92
N GLN A 193 -14.77 -9.60 6.63
CA GLN A 193 -16.17 -9.32 6.93
C GLN A 193 -16.33 -8.06 7.78
N PHE A 194 -15.50 -7.91 8.82
CA PHE A 194 -15.47 -6.72 9.65
C PHE A 194 -15.22 -5.45 8.82
N LEU A 195 -14.23 -5.46 7.91
CA LEU A 195 -13.95 -4.30 7.07
C LEU A 195 -15.12 -3.92 6.16
N LYS A 196 -15.88 -4.89 5.68
CA LYS A 196 -17.13 -4.65 4.94
C LYS A 196 -18.20 -4.04 5.83
N GLU A 197 -18.41 -4.59 7.03
CA GLU A 197 -19.43 -4.15 7.98
C GLU A 197 -19.24 -2.71 8.43
N ILE A 198 -17.99 -2.26 8.59
CA ILE A 198 -17.70 -0.84 8.87
C ILE A 198 -17.87 0.09 7.66
N GLY A 199 -18.25 -0.46 6.49
CA GLY A 199 -18.54 0.30 5.28
C GLY A 199 -17.34 0.56 4.37
N SER A 200 -16.18 -0.08 4.59
CA SER A 200 -15.05 0.04 3.68
C SER A 200 -15.31 -0.68 2.35
N ARG A 201 -15.11 0.01 1.24
CA ARG A 201 -15.22 -0.54 -0.11
C ARG A 201 -13.89 -0.73 -0.81
N TYR A 202 -12.82 -0.14 -0.29
CA TYR A 202 -11.46 -0.22 -0.84
C TYR A 202 -10.52 -0.75 0.24
N LEU A 203 -10.07 -1.99 0.09
CA LEU A 203 -9.29 -2.71 1.09
C LEU A 203 -7.83 -2.87 0.64
N GLN A 204 -6.90 -2.49 1.52
CA GLN A 204 -5.47 -2.72 1.32
C GLN A 204 -4.95 -3.61 2.44
N PHE A 205 -4.44 -4.78 2.09
CA PHE A 205 -3.77 -5.69 3.01
C PHE A 205 -2.26 -5.56 2.84
N ILE A 206 -1.56 -5.23 3.91
CA ILE A 206 -0.13 -4.95 3.91
C ILE A 206 0.57 -5.97 4.80
N PRO A 207 1.27 -6.97 4.23
CA PRO A 207 1.98 -7.96 5.04
C PRO A 207 3.17 -7.32 5.74
N ILE A 208 3.28 -7.51 7.04
CA ILE A 208 4.44 -7.04 7.78
C ILE A 208 5.58 -8.07 7.71
N VAL A 209 6.76 -7.58 7.37
CA VAL A 209 8.03 -8.32 7.43
C VAL A 209 9.02 -7.46 8.17
N GLU A 210 9.35 -7.87 9.39
CA GLU A 210 10.34 -7.20 10.23
C GLU A 210 11.68 -7.94 10.14
N PRO A 211 12.82 -7.24 10.17
CA PRO A 211 14.11 -7.89 10.31
C PRO A 211 14.18 -8.66 11.63
N PRO A 212 15.01 -9.72 11.73
CA PRO A 212 15.21 -10.43 12.98
C PRO A 212 15.86 -9.52 14.01
N LEU A 213 15.58 -9.77 15.29
CA LEU A 213 16.31 -9.13 16.37
C LEU A 213 17.77 -9.61 16.37
N PRO A 214 18.72 -8.76 16.78
CA PRO A 214 20.11 -9.19 17.01
C PRO A 214 20.15 -10.45 17.88
N ALA A 215 21.02 -11.41 17.56
CA ALA A 215 21.16 -12.71 18.22
C ALA A 215 19.93 -13.65 18.11
N SER A 216 18.90 -13.32 17.34
CA SER A 216 17.78 -14.23 17.09
C SER A 216 18.17 -15.31 16.08
N LYS A 217 17.76 -16.56 16.34
CA LYS A 217 17.84 -17.65 15.34
C LYS A 217 16.76 -17.57 14.25
N ARG A 218 15.81 -16.64 14.37
CA ARG A 218 14.74 -16.44 13.37
C ARG A 218 15.26 -15.64 12.20
N ILE A 219 14.78 -15.96 11.02
CA ILE A 219 15.05 -15.21 9.77
C ILE A 219 14.28 -13.90 9.74
N ALA A 220 13.06 -13.87 10.30
CA ALA A 220 12.21 -12.68 10.40
C ALA A 220 11.78 -12.41 11.83
N GLY A 221 11.41 -11.16 12.13
CA GLY A 221 10.88 -10.74 13.43
C GLY A 221 9.61 -11.50 13.81
N LYS A 222 9.34 -11.62 15.12
CA LYS A 222 8.24 -12.46 15.65
C LYS A 222 6.84 -12.04 15.22
N ARG A 223 6.64 -10.76 14.85
CA ARG A 223 5.35 -10.24 14.36
C ARG A 223 5.19 -10.38 12.86
N SER A 224 6.26 -10.71 12.14
CA SER A 224 6.17 -10.96 10.70
C SER A 224 5.15 -12.04 10.41
N VAL A 225 4.32 -11.81 9.41
CA VAL A 225 3.40 -12.83 8.93
C VAL A 225 4.18 -14.04 8.40
N ASP A 226 3.75 -15.24 8.75
CA ASP A 226 4.29 -16.45 8.14
C ASP A 226 4.02 -16.43 6.63
N PRO A 227 5.01 -16.78 5.79
CA PRO A 227 4.85 -16.75 4.35
C PRO A 227 3.62 -17.50 3.83
N LEU A 228 3.43 -18.74 4.28
CA LEU A 228 2.30 -19.55 3.82
C LEU A 228 0.97 -19.04 4.38
N MET A 229 0.96 -18.52 5.61
CA MET A 229 -0.24 -17.91 6.20
C MET A 229 -0.65 -16.64 5.46
N TRP A 230 0.31 -15.85 4.94
CA TRP A 230 -0.01 -14.74 4.03
C TRP A 230 -0.75 -15.20 2.79
N GLY A 231 -0.24 -16.24 2.12
CA GLY A 231 -0.90 -16.79 0.94
C GLY A 231 -2.29 -17.35 1.25
N LYS A 232 -2.45 -18.07 2.37
CA LYS A 232 -3.75 -18.59 2.83
C LYS A 232 -4.72 -17.46 3.19
N PHE A 233 -4.23 -16.38 3.81
CA PHE A 233 -5.01 -15.19 4.09
C PHE A 233 -5.61 -14.62 2.80
N LEU A 234 -4.78 -14.34 1.80
CA LEU A 234 -5.23 -13.82 0.51
C LEU A 234 -6.22 -14.75 -0.19
N VAL A 235 -5.95 -16.06 -0.22
CA VAL A 235 -6.87 -17.04 -0.85
C VAL A 235 -8.20 -17.09 -0.13
N SER A 236 -8.21 -17.06 1.21
CA SER A 236 -9.46 -17.12 1.98
C SER A 236 -10.30 -15.86 1.78
N VAL A 237 -9.67 -14.68 1.75
CA VAL A 237 -10.34 -13.42 1.39
C VAL A 237 -10.86 -13.49 -0.05
N PHE A 238 -10.04 -13.96 -0.99
CA PHE A 238 -10.42 -14.10 -2.41
C PHE A 238 -11.65 -14.99 -2.58
N GLN A 239 -11.74 -16.10 -1.87
CA GLN A 239 -12.89 -17.01 -1.92
C GLN A 239 -14.19 -16.32 -1.48
N LYS A 240 -14.14 -15.48 -0.46
CA LYS A 240 -15.30 -14.70 -0.01
C LYS A 240 -15.65 -13.61 -1.02
N TRP A 241 -14.66 -12.85 -1.45
CA TRP A 241 -14.82 -11.76 -2.40
C TRP A 241 -15.44 -12.21 -3.72
N ILE A 242 -14.91 -13.30 -4.31
CA ILE A 242 -15.37 -13.81 -5.61
C ILE A 242 -16.78 -14.39 -5.55
N ALA A 243 -17.24 -14.80 -4.37
CA ALA A 243 -18.56 -15.39 -4.19
C ALA A 243 -19.69 -14.33 -4.25
N THR A 244 -19.47 -13.16 -3.66
CA THR A 244 -20.53 -12.17 -3.42
C THR A 244 -20.16 -10.73 -3.69
N ASP A 245 -18.87 -10.35 -3.64
CA ASP A 245 -18.46 -8.96 -3.44
C ASP A 245 -17.68 -8.33 -4.60
N ILE A 246 -17.48 -9.09 -5.67
CA ILE A 246 -16.65 -8.69 -6.84
C ILE A 246 -17.13 -7.39 -7.52
N HIS A 247 -18.36 -6.97 -7.30
CA HIS A 247 -18.93 -5.74 -7.88
C HIS A 247 -18.86 -4.54 -6.94
N GLU A 248 -18.67 -4.80 -5.63
CA GLU A 248 -18.86 -3.78 -4.61
C GLU A 248 -17.59 -3.45 -3.85
N ILE A 249 -16.71 -4.42 -3.69
CA ILE A 249 -15.50 -4.31 -2.90
C ILE A 249 -14.27 -4.42 -3.79
N SER A 250 -13.43 -3.40 -3.75
CA SER A 250 -12.09 -3.42 -4.34
C SER A 250 -11.10 -3.95 -3.29
N VAL A 251 -10.35 -4.97 -3.66
CA VAL A 251 -9.21 -5.45 -2.88
C VAL A 251 -7.95 -5.21 -3.70
N GLN A 252 -7.10 -4.29 -3.28
CA GLN A 252 -5.96 -3.79 -4.06
C GLN A 252 -5.09 -4.91 -4.65
N HIS A 253 -4.80 -5.97 -3.88
CA HIS A 253 -4.04 -7.12 -4.40
C HIS A 253 -4.74 -7.83 -5.55
N PHE A 254 -6.07 -7.93 -5.52
CA PHE A 254 -6.84 -8.62 -6.55
C PHE A 254 -6.94 -7.77 -7.82
N ASP A 255 -7.16 -6.47 -7.66
CA ASP A 255 -7.20 -5.53 -8.78
C ASP A 255 -5.86 -5.47 -9.52
N VAL A 256 -4.75 -5.41 -8.76
CA VAL A 256 -3.40 -5.45 -9.33
C VAL A 256 -3.13 -6.78 -10.03
N THR A 257 -3.52 -7.90 -9.43
CA THR A 257 -3.34 -9.22 -10.05
C THR A 257 -4.13 -9.33 -11.34
N LEU A 258 -5.40 -8.92 -11.36
CA LEU A 258 -6.20 -8.91 -12.59
C LEU A 258 -5.58 -8.00 -13.66
N GLY A 259 -5.13 -6.80 -13.28
CA GLY A 259 -4.44 -5.89 -14.19
C GLY A 259 -3.22 -6.53 -14.86
N GLN A 260 -2.42 -7.28 -14.09
CA GLN A 260 -1.25 -8.00 -14.63
C GLN A 260 -1.64 -9.11 -15.63
N TYR A 261 -2.75 -9.84 -15.40
CA TYR A 261 -3.29 -10.79 -16.37
C TYR A 261 -3.80 -10.11 -17.65
N LEU A 262 -4.11 -8.82 -17.57
CA LEU A 262 -4.48 -7.97 -18.70
C LEU A 262 -3.28 -7.26 -19.35
N ASN A 263 -2.04 -7.59 -18.91
CA ASN A 263 -0.80 -6.95 -19.32
C ASN A 263 -0.71 -5.45 -18.97
N MET A 264 -1.45 -5.00 -17.96
CA MET A 264 -1.34 -3.64 -17.45
C MET A 264 -0.14 -3.49 -16.52
N PRO A 265 0.53 -2.34 -16.52
CA PRO A 265 1.56 -2.06 -15.52
C PRO A 265 0.98 -2.15 -14.10
N SER A 266 1.74 -2.75 -13.19
CA SER A 266 1.29 -2.84 -11.79
C SER A 266 1.24 -1.46 -11.13
N ALA A 267 0.11 -1.13 -10.51
CA ALA A 267 -0.05 0.06 -9.69
C ALA A 267 0.71 -0.04 -8.35
N LEU A 268 1.07 -1.25 -7.91
CA LEU A 268 1.89 -1.47 -6.72
C LEU A 268 3.35 -1.73 -7.09
N CYS A 269 4.26 -0.93 -6.55
CA CYS A 269 5.69 -1.08 -6.78
C CYS A 269 6.23 -2.46 -6.36
N VAL A 270 5.61 -3.11 -5.35
CA VAL A 270 5.96 -4.48 -4.92
C VAL A 270 5.80 -5.51 -6.04
N HIS A 271 4.86 -5.30 -6.96
CA HIS A 271 4.55 -6.19 -8.08
C HIS A 271 4.99 -5.63 -9.43
N SER A 272 5.73 -4.52 -9.44
CA SER A 272 6.34 -3.96 -10.66
C SER A 272 7.72 -4.55 -10.89
N LYS A 273 8.16 -4.62 -12.15
CA LYS A 273 9.51 -5.09 -12.52
C LYS A 273 10.59 -4.24 -11.86
N TYR A 274 10.43 -2.93 -11.91
CA TYR A 274 11.32 -1.95 -11.30
C TYR A 274 10.58 -1.11 -10.27
N CYS A 275 11.28 -0.54 -9.31
CA CYS A 275 10.74 0.44 -8.36
C CYS A 275 11.47 1.81 -8.51
N GLY A 276 11.56 2.61 -7.45
CA GLY A 276 12.30 3.88 -7.50
C GLY A 276 11.50 5.08 -8.03
N LYS A 277 10.20 4.89 -8.35
CA LYS A 277 9.30 5.97 -8.80
C LYS A 277 8.40 6.52 -7.67
N ALA A 278 8.66 6.15 -6.43
CA ALA A 278 7.92 6.61 -5.25
C ALA A 278 8.93 6.98 -4.16
N LEU A 279 9.36 8.23 -4.17
CA LEU A 279 10.29 8.77 -3.19
C LEU A 279 9.54 9.23 -1.94
N VAL A 280 10.28 9.53 -0.88
CA VAL A 280 9.72 10.13 0.33
C VAL A 280 10.48 11.40 0.68
N ILE A 281 9.74 12.42 1.13
CA ILE A 281 10.32 13.63 1.71
C ILE A 281 9.96 13.70 3.19
N GLU A 282 10.97 13.89 4.03
CA GLU A 282 10.83 14.05 5.47
C GLU A 282 10.56 15.53 5.85
N HIS A 283 10.16 15.75 7.09
CA HIS A 283 9.80 17.09 7.61
C HIS A 283 10.93 18.12 7.51
N ASP A 284 12.18 17.68 7.52
CA ASP A 284 13.40 18.52 7.39
C ASP A 284 13.80 18.79 5.93
N GLY A 285 13.01 18.31 4.96
CA GLY A 285 13.26 18.46 3.54
C GLY A 285 14.19 17.41 2.94
N ASN A 286 14.71 16.48 3.72
CA ASN A 286 15.51 15.36 3.24
C ASN A 286 14.65 14.40 2.41
N ILE A 287 15.20 13.95 1.28
CA ILE A 287 14.57 13.04 0.34
C ILE A 287 15.33 11.72 0.35
N TYR A 288 14.55 10.64 0.36
CA TYR A 288 15.07 9.27 0.32
C TYR A 288 14.46 8.47 -0.83
N ASN A 289 15.19 7.43 -1.27
CA ASN A 289 14.82 6.61 -2.41
C ASN A 289 13.40 6.00 -2.30
N CYS A 290 12.95 5.69 -1.09
CA CYS A 290 11.65 5.06 -0.81
C CYS A 290 11.31 5.19 0.68
N ASP A 291 10.03 5.22 1.01
CA ASP A 291 9.52 5.27 2.39
C ASP A 291 10.05 4.15 3.31
N HIS A 292 10.26 2.96 2.76
CA HIS A 292 10.83 1.86 3.53
C HIS A 292 12.35 1.98 3.76
N PHE A 293 13.03 2.79 2.98
CA PHE A 293 14.48 2.94 2.98
C PHE A 293 14.93 4.34 3.44
N VAL A 294 14.29 4.86 4.49
CA VAL A 294 14.72 6.10 5.16
C VAL A 294 15.88 5.77 6.10
N ASN A 295 17.09 5.87 5.57
CA ASN A 295 18.36 5.67 6.27
C ASN A 295 19.49 6.40 5.51
N PRO A 296 20.67 6.62 6.10
CA PRO A 296 21.74 7.38 5.47
C PRO A 296 22.18 6.85 4.09
N GLU A 297 22.20 5.54 3.89
CA GLU A 297 22.62 4.89 2.64
C GLU A 297 21.68 5.22 1.47
N ASN A 298 20.40 5.43 1.78
CA ASN A 298 19.35 5.72 0.82
C ASN A 298 18.92 7.19 0.78
N TYR A 299 19.73 8.08 1.37
CA TYR A 299 19.57 9.53 1.23
C TYR A 299 19.80 9.93 -0.24
N ALA A 300 18.83 10.62 -0.84
CA ALA A 300 18.85 11.01 -2.24
C ALA A 300 19.16 12.51 -2.46
N GLY A 301 18.88 13.38 -1.49
CA GLY A 301 19.10 14.80 -1.56
C GLY A 301 18.23 15.58 -0.59
N ASN A 302 18.23 16.91 -0.66
CA ASN A 302 17.40 17.79 0.16
C ASN A 302 16.71 18.85 -0.70
N ILE A 303 15.39 18.98 -0.58
CA ILE A 303 14.55 19.86 -1.39
C ILE A 303 14.96 21.35 -1.33
N MET A 304 15.65 21.75 -0.28
CA MET A 304 16.13 23.12 -0.09
C MET A 304 17.42 23.41 -0.84
N LYS A 305 18.20 22.38 -1.18
CA LYS A 305 19.54 22.49 -1.77
C LYS A 305 19.57 22.00 -3.21
N ASP A 306 18.78 20.97 -3.52
CA ASP A 306 18.86 20.21 -4.75
C ASP A 306 17.59 20.43 -5.61
N ASP A 307 17.73 20.23 -6.93
CA ASP A 307 16.59 20.18 -7.84
C ASP A 307 15.96 18.78 -7.81
N LEU A 308 14.64 18.73 -7.64
CA LEU A 308 13.93 17.45 -7.51
C LEU A 308 14.00 16.60 -8.79
N ALA A 309 14.00 17.23 -9.97
CA ALA A 309 14.13 16.50 -11.23
C ALA A 309 15.50 15.82 -11.34
N ASP A 310 16.55 16.48 -10.86
CA ASP A 310 17.90 15.89 -10.83
C ASP A 310 17.98 14.74 -9.82
N ILE A 311 17.36 14.86 -8.65
CA ILE A 311 17.27 13.76 -7.67
C ILE A 311 16.59 12.55 -8.28
N VAL A 312 15.40 12.74 -8.87
CA VAL A 312 14.58 11.66 -9.44
C VAL A 312 15.27 10.96 -10.60
N SER A 313 16.03 11.72 -11.40
CA SER A 313 16.75 11.24 -12.59
C SER A 313 18.19 10.79 -12.30
N SER A 314 18.65 10.88 -11.05
CA SER A 314 20.01 10.52 -10.69
C SER A 314 20.32 9.05 -10.93
N ASP A 315 21.56 8.74 -11.30
CA ASP A 315 22.02 7.35 -11.47
C ASP A 315 21.77 6.52 -10.20
N LYS A 316 21.93 7.13 -9.03
CA LYS A 316 21.66 6.47 -7.73
C LYS A 316 20.20 6.05 -7.60
N GLN A 317 19.23 6.93 -7.95
CA GLN A 317 17.81 6.64 -7.88
C GLN A 317 17.41 5.58 -8.92
N VAL A 318 17.93 5.69 -10.13
CA VAL A 318 17.71 4.73 -11.21
C VAL A 318 18.26 3.35 -10.81
N ALA A 319 19.51 3.28 -10.36
CA ALA A 319 20.14 2.04 -9.90
C ALA A 319 19.36 1.39 -8.74
N PHE A 320 18.89 2.17 -7.76
CA PHE A 320 18.02 1.68 -6.69
C PHE A 320 16.76 1.00 -7.24
N GLY A 321 16.13 1.61 -8.24
CA GLY A 321 14.93 1.06 -8.87
C GLY A 321 15.18 -0.20 -9.67
N MET A 322 16.26 -0.22 -10.47
CA MET A 322 16.64 -1.35 -11.31
C MET A 322 17.09 -2.56 -10.50
N ASN A 323 17.79 -2.34 -9.38
CA ASN A 323 18.27 -3.40 -8.49
C ASN A 323 17.14 -4.33 -7.99
N LYS A 324 15.88 -3.84 -8.05
CA LYS A 324 14.72 -4.68 -7.70
C LYS A 324 14.63 -5.93 -8.58
N TYR A 325 14.90 -5.82 -9.88
CA TYR A 325 14.88 -6.93 -10.82
C TYR A 325 16.28 -7.53 -11.02
N ASP A 326 17.27 -6.69 -11.20
CA ASP A 326 18.63 -7.12 -11.51
C ASP A 326 19.29 -7.90 -10.35
N GLY A 327 18.90 -7.60 -9.11
CA GLY A 327 19.32 -8.32 -7.91
C GLY A 327 18.53 -9.59 -7.60
N LEU A 328 17.70 -10.10 -8.52
CA LEU A 328 16.93 -11.33 -8.27
C LEU A 328 17.80 -12.58 -8.37
N PRO A 329 17.62 -13.55 -7.46
CA PRO A 329 18.29 -14.84 -7.56
C PRO A 329 17.75 -15.67 -8.74
N GLN A 330 18.55 -16.61 -9.23
CA GLN A 330 18.21 -17.47 -10.37
C GLN A 330 16.89 -18.24 -10.19
N GLU A 331 16.56 -18.60 -8.95
CA GLU A 331 15.28 -19.23 -8.61
C GLU A 331 14.09 -18.34 -8.98
N CYS A 332 14.19 -17.03 -8.73
CA CYS A 332 13.15 -16.06 -9.10
C CYS A 332 13.07 -15.88 -10.63
N LEU A 333 14.22 -15.79 -11.30
CA LEU A 333 14.27 -15.60 -12.76
C LEU A 333 13.65 -16.79 -13.54
N LYS A 334 13.68 -17.99 -12.98
CA LYS A 334 13.06 -19.21 -13.54
C LYS A 334 11.63 -19.46 -13.04
N CYS A 335 11.10 -18.61 -12.16
CA CYS A 335 9.79 -18.83 -11.56
C CYS A 335 8.66 -18.52 -12.55
N PRO A 336 7.66 -19.39 -12.72
CA PRO A 336 6.53 -19.14 -13.63
C PRO A 336 5.67 -17.94 -13.22
N TYR A 337 5.72 -17.54 -11.95
CA TYR A 337 5.00 -16.39 -11.41
C TYR A 337 5.83 -15.10 -11.41
N LEU A 338 7.02 -15.09 -12.01
CA LEU A 338 7.86 -13.89 -12.06
C LEU A 338 7.10 -12.66 -12.62
N PRO A 339 6.30 -12.76 -13.70
CA PRO A 339 5.58 -11.62 -14.26
C PRO A 339 4.52 -11.01 -13.32
N LEU A 340 4.07 -11.77 -12.31
CA LEU A 340 3.10 -11.30 -11.31
C LEU A 340 3.78 -10.79 -10.04
N CYS A 341 4.95 -11.33 -9.69
CA CYS A 341 5.61 -11.10 -8.41
C CYS A 341 6.80 -10.14 -8.49
N TYR A 342 7.65 -10.30 -9.52
CA TYR A 342 8.93 -9.59 -9.67
C TYR A 342 9.78 -9.55 -8.38
N GLY A 343 9.73 -10.64 -7.59
CA GLY A 343 10.48 -10.78 -6.34
C GLY A 343 9.99 -9.92 -5.18
N GLY A 344 8.80 -9.34 -5.27
CA GLY A 344 8.21 -8.53 -4.20
C GLY A 344 9.04 -7.29 -3.85
N CYS A 345 8.86 -6.76 -2.63
CA CYS A 345 9.64 -5.62 -2.14
C CYS A 345 11.08 -6.03 -1.79
N GLN A 346 12.05 -5.19 -2.16
CA GLN A 346 13.47 -5.40 -1.83
C GLN A 346 13.70 -5.45 -0.30
N LYS A 347 12.95 -4.69 0.49
CA LYS A 347 13.07 -4.69 1.96
C LYS A 347 12.76 -6.05 2.60
N ASP A 348 11.97 -6.88 1.92
CA ASP A 348 11.53 -8.19 2.43
C ASP A 348 12.44 -9.35 1.99
N ARG A 349 13.55 -9.05 1.32
CA ARG A 349 14.55 -10.03 0.88
C ARG A 349 15.56 -10.30 1.99
N LEU A 350 15.15 -11.08 2.99
CA LEU A 350 15.92 -11.27 4.21
C LEU A 350 17.11 -12.24 4.05
N VAL A 351 16.99 -13.24 3.21
CA VAL A 351 18.04 -14.27 3.01
C VAL A 351 18.16 -14.63 1.53
N GLY A 352 19.39 -14.66 1.03
CA GLY A 352 19.69 -15.12 -0.33
C GLY A 352 19.02 -14.30 -1.45
N GLY A 353 18.60 -13.08 -1.17
CA GLY A 353 17.92 -12.23 -2.16
C GLY A 353 16.47 -12.61 -2.47
N LYS A 354 15.95 -13.69 -1.88
CA LYS A 354 14.56 -14.13 -2.02
C LYS A 354 13.66 -13.40 -1.04
N ASN A 355 12.49 -13.00 -1.50
CA ASN A 355 11.49 -12.38 -0.66
C ASN A 355 10.97 -13.34 0.40
N TRP A 356 10.86 -12.89 1.65
CA TRP A 356 10.31 -13.68 2.77
C TRP A 356 8.94 -14.28 2.45
N LEU A 357 8.08 -13.53 1.77
CA LEU A 357 6.69 -13.91 1.47
C LEU A 357 6.56 -14.81 0.21
N CYS A 358 7.66 -15.26 -0.38
CA CYS A 358 7.68 -15.97 -1.66
C CYS A 358 6.72 -17.17 -1.69
N ASP A 359 6.75 -18.04 -0.68
CA ASP A 359 5.93 -19.25 -0.65
C ASP A 359 4.43 -18.91 -0.54
N GLY A 360 4.09 -17.81 0.14
CA GLY A 360 2.73 -17.28 0.21
C GLY A 360 2.25 -16.72 -1.13
N TYR A 361 3.08 -15.95 -1.83
CA TYR A 361 2.74 -15.45 -3.16
C TYR A 361 2.57 -16.60 -4.17
N ARG A 362 3.45 -17.60 -4.16
CA ARG A 362 3.29 -18.80 -5.00
C ARG A 362 1.97 -19.50 -4.74
N TYR A 363 1.65 -19.75 -3.46
CA TYR A 363 0.39 -20.37 -3.06
C TYR A 363 -0.81 -19.55 -3.54
N TYR A 364 -0.79 -18.24 -3.35
CA TYR A 364 -1.85 -17.33 -3.79
C TYR A 364 -2.05 -17.40 -5.31
N TYR A 365 -0.99 -17.20 -6.10
CA TYR A 365 -1.10 -17.22 -7.56
C TYR A 365 -1.54 -18.58 -8.08
N GLU A 366 -1.00 -19.68 -7.54
CA GLU A 366 -1.40 -21.04 -7.93
C GLU A 366 -2.90 -21.27 -7.71
N LYS A 367 -3.40 -20.92 -6.51
CA LYS A 367 -4.80 -21.16 -6.16
C LYS A 367 -5.77 -20.24 -6.88
N THR A 368 -5.37 -19.04 -7.25
CA THR A 368 -6.25 -18.04 -7.90
C THR A 368 -6.10 -17.98 -9.42
N PHE A 369 -5.07 -18.57 -9.98
CA PHE A 369 -4.76 -18.58 -11.41
C PHE A 369 -5.98 -18.90 -12.31
N PRO A 370 -6.75 -19.98 -12.10
CA PRO A 370 -7.84 -20.34 -13.02
C PRO A 370 -8.91 -19.23 -13.08
N VAL A 371 -9.18 -18.60 -11.94
CA VAL A 371 -10.21 -17.58 -11.83
C VAL A 371 -9.74 -16.25 -12.45
N PHE A 372 -8.54 -15.76 -12.11
CA PHE A 372 -8.00 -14.55 -12.73
C PHE A 372 -7.80 -14.68 -14.22
N SER A 373 -7.37 -15.85 -14.71
CA SER A 373 -7.27 -16.13 -16.13
C SER A 373 -8.65 -16.01 -16.82
N ALA A 374 -9.68 -16.57 -16.21
CA ALA A 374 -11.06 -16.48 -16.72
C ALA A 374 -11.61 -15.05 -16.65
N MET A 375 -11.32 -14.29 -15.59
CA MET A 375 -11.67 -12.87 -15.47
C MET A 375 -11.02 -12.05 -16.58
N ALA A 376 -9.74 -12.25 -16.81
CA ALA A 376 -9.01 -11.55 -17.86
C ALA A 376 -9.58 -11.88 -19.25
N GLN A 377 -9.99 -13.14 -19.49
CA GLN A 377 -10.69 -13.49 -20.72
C GLN A 377 -12.04 -12.78 -20.84
N ALA A 378 -12.85 -12.75 -19.78
CA ALA A 378 -14.11 -12.01 -19.79
C ALA A 378 -13.89 -10.56 -20.22
N VAL A 379 -12.93 -9.86 -19.62
CA VAL A 379 -12.60 -8.46 -19.97
C VAL A 379 -12.16 -8.33 -21.43
N LYS A 380 -11.32 -9.24 -21.95
CA LYS A 380 -10.88 -9.24 -23.35
C LYS A 380 -12.05 -9.41 -24.33
N TYR A 381 -13.13 -10.06 -23.91
CA TYR A 381 -14.37 -10.19 -24.67
C TYR A 381 -15.41 -9.12 -24.31
N HIS A 382 -14.98 -7.99 -23.73
CA HIS A 382 -15.84 -6.86 -23.33
C HIS A 382 -16.95 -7.24 -22.35
N ARG A 383 -16.66 -8.21 -21.45
CA ARG A 383 -17.54 -8.64 -20.37
C ARG A 383 -17.01 -8.19 -19.03
N LEU A 384 -17.89 -8.12 -18.04
CA LEU A 384 -17.48 -7.81 -16.67
C LEU A 384 -16.62 -8.94 -16.08
N PRO A 385 -15.61 -8.63 -15.24
CA PRO A 385 -14.82 -9.65 -14.55
C PRO A 385 -15.67 -10.67 -13.79
N SER A 386 -16.81 -10.27 -13.27
CA SER A 386 -17.77 -11.12 -12.56
C SER A 386 -18.41 -12.21 -13.42
N GLU A 387 -18.41 -12.05 -14.74
CA GLU A 387 -18.89 -13.06 -15.69
C GLU A 387 -17.85 -14.15 -15.96
N PHE A 388 -16.73 -14.18 -15.20
CA PHE A 388 -15.62 -15.13 -15.37
C PHE A 388 -16.06 -16.58 -15.44
N ARG A 389 -17.18 -16.96 -14.80
CA ARG A 389 -17.66 -18.36 -14.80
C ARG A 389 -17.98 -18.87 -16.20
N ASN A 390 -18.31 -18.01 -17.15
CA ASN A 390 -18.55 -18.34 -18.56
C ASN A 390 -17.25 -18.67 -19.30
N PHE A 391 -16.11 -18.25 -18.76
CA PHE A 391 -14.76 -18.42 -19.31
C PHE A 391 -13.88 -19.37 -18.50
N LEU A 392 -14.37 -19.84 -17.35
CA LEU A 392 -13.62 -20.69 -16.47
C LEU A 392 -13.46 -22.08 -17.07
N ARG A 393 -12.22 -22.45 -17.38
CA ARG A 393 -11.85 -23.78 -17.84
C ARG A 393 -10.89 -24.39 -16.83
N LEU A 394 -11.34 -25.42 -16.14
CA LEU A 394 -10.44 -26.24 -15.34
C LEU A 394 -9.74 -27.25 -16.27
N THR A 395 -8.43 -27.37 -16.15
CA THR A 395 -7.69 -28.35 -16.94
C THR A 395 -8.06 -29.78 -16.48
N PRO A 396 -7.99 -30.79 -17.37
CA PRO A 396 -8.26 -32.18 -17.00
C PRO A 396 -7.41 -32.65 -15.81
N GLU A 397 -6.16 -32.18 -15.71
CA GLU A 397 -5.23 -32.48 -14.62
C GLU A 397 -5.75 -31.95 -13.29
N VAL A 398 -6.18 -30.68 -13.23
CA VAL A 398 -6.75 -30.05 -12.04
C VAL A 398 -8.03 -30.78 -11.63
N MET A 399 -8.88 -31.14 -12.59
CA MET A 399 -10.12 -31.88 -12.31
C MET A 399 -9.85 -33.28 -11.75
N LYS A 400 -8.89 -34.02 -12.34
CA LYS A 400 -8.51 -35.36 -11.88
C LYS A 400 -7.87 -35.38 -10.50
N GLN A 401 -7.09 -34.33 -10.17
CA GLN A 401 -6.41 -34.22 -8.88
C GLN A 401 -7.31 -33.71 -7.76
N THR A 402 -8.49 -33.17 -8.09
CA THR A 402 -9.41 -32.61 -7.09
C THR A 402 -10.33 -33.72 -6.54
N GLY A 403 -10.23 -33.96 -5.25
CA GLY A 403 -11.12 -34.90 -4.55
C GLY A 403 -12.59 -34.44 -4.56
N ARG A 404 -13.53 -35.38 -4.69
CA ARG A 404 -14.98 -35.07 -4.78
C ARG A 404 -15.49 -34.19 -3.64
N ASN A 405 -14.94 -34.34 -2.44
CA ASN A 405 -15.34 -33.59 -1.25
C ASN A 405 -14.50 -32.34 -0.98
N GLU A 406 -13.42 -32.11 -1.75
CA GLU A 406 -12.59 -30.92 -1.64
C GLU A 406 -13.31 -29.67 -2.16
N PRO A 407 -12.89 -28.47 -1.73
CA PRO A 407 -13.37 -27.24 -2.31
C PRO A 407 -13.10 -27.20 -3.82
N CYS A 408 -14.09 -26.76 -4.58
CA CYS A 408 -13.93 -26.68 -6.03
C CYS A 408 -12.80 -25.69 -6.40
N PRO A 409 -11.88 -26.06 -7.32
CA PRO A 409 -10.80 -25.19 -7.77
C PRO A 409 -11.27 -23.86 -8.40
N CYS A 410 -12.55 -23.73 -8.75
CA CYS A 410 -13.14 -22.47 -9.18
C CYS A 410 -13.38 -21.48 -8.05
N LEU A 411 -13.02 -21.83 -6.83
CA LEU A 411 -13.16 -21.02 -5.63
C LEU A 411 -14.59 -20.54 -5.33
N SER A 412 -15.60 -21.28 -5.82
CA SER A 412 -17.04 -20.99 -5.57
C SER A 412 -17.48 -21.26 -4.13
N GLY A 413 -16.60 -21.77 -3.27
CA GLY A 413 -16.92 -22.23 -1.93
C GLY A 413 -17.70 -23.57 -1.88
N LYS A 414 -18.11 -24.11 -3.03
CA LYS A 414 -18.79 -25.41 -3.11
C LYS A 414 -17.79 -26.56 -3.16
N LYS A 415 -18.19 -27.73 -2.65
CA LYS A 415 -17.44 -28.97 -2.86
C LYS A 415 -17.36 -29.28 -4.37
N PHE A 416 -16.26 -29.88 -4.83
CA PHE A 416 -16.05 -30.19 -6.23
C PHE A 416 -17.20 -30.99 -6.85
N LYS A 417 -17.69 -32.06 -6.16
CA LYS A 417 -18.84 -32.85 -6.57
C LYS A 417 -20.15 -32.05 -6.75
N ASN A 418 -20.28 -30.91 -6.11
CA ASN A 418 -21.44 -30.02 -6.19
C ASN A 418 -21.24 -28.84 -7.12
N CYS A 419 -20.12 -28.83 -7.86
CA CYS A 419 -19.73 -27.77 -8.78
C CYS A 419 -19.22 -28.38 -10.10
N HIS A 420 -17.93 -28.21 -10.42
CA HIS A 420 -17.33 -28.70 -11.68
C HIS A 420 -17.16 -30.23 -11.74
N GLY A 421 -17.13 -30.91 -10.61
CA GLY A 421 -17.14 -32.37 -10.52
C GLY A 421 -18.53 -33.02 -10.50
N LYS A 422 -19.59 -32.26 -10.82
CA LYS A 422 -20.98 -32.79 -10.75
C LYS A 422 -21.24 -33.87 -11.81
N ASN A 423 -20.54 -33.80 -12.93
CA ASN A 423 -20.72 -34.70 -14.06
C ASN A 423 -19.46 -35.58 -14.28
N LEU A 424 -18.57 -35.65 -13.30
CA LEU A 424 -17.46 -36.58 -13.17
C LEU A 424 -17.76 -37.59 -12.07
#